data_84f06a56dc52afbf7c885ad7e7f7bef7
#
_entry.id   84f06a56dc52afbf7c885ad7e7f7bef7
#
_cell.length_a   1.000
_cell.length_b   1.000
_cell.length_c   1.000
_cell.angle_alpha   90.00
_cell.angle_beta   90.00
_cell.angle_gamma   90.00
#
_symmetry.space_group_name_H-M   'P 1'
#
loop_
_entity.id
_entity.type
_entity.pdbx_description
1 polymer ?
#
loop_
_entity_poly.entity_id
_entity_poly.type
_entity_poly.pdbx_seq_one_letter_code
_entity_poly.pdbx_strand_id
1 'polypeptide(L)'
;MLGGLLALLASATFALSNVTARRGVLTGSVLQALVVTIWLGVPVFLAAALVAGELGAVARIPLPSIAYLALAGMLHFVFGRYCNFRAISAIGVNLAGPVQETSLLVSLALAVWLLGEMLTGLKILGIVLVLLGPAIILRVLRQERAAADDPKSGQAASDDLSKTKFQPRFAEGYIFAALSALAYGMSPILVRAGLRGTDPGTGIAGGLISYAVAALIVAPMLFHSATRRDILALRFPAAKWFTAAGIMVCLSQMVRYMALSIAPVTIVTPIQRLSVIFRLFFSWMINRDHEVFRLGVLGGMFVTLIGALALTLHTEFVLSLVPLPALVIEAAGWRWPGGR
;
A
#
# COMPACT_ATOMS: atom_id res chain seq x y z
N MET A 1 -22.46 3.85 7.78
CA MET A 1 -22.01 2.52 8.22
C MET A 1 -21.50 1.66 7.07
N LEU A 2 -22.25 1.49 5.98
CA LEU A 2 -21.84 0.62 4.85
C LEU A 2 -20.47 1.02 4.25
N GLY A 3 -20.21 2.31 3.97
CA GLY A 3 -18.94 2.78 3.44
C GLY A 3 -17.73 2.47 4.32
N GLY A 4 -17.91 2.52 5.66
CA GLY A 4 -16.88 2.15 6.63
C GLY A 4 -16.59 0.63 6.62
N LEU A 5 -17.63 -0.20 6.53
CA LEU A 5 -17.48 -1.65 6.41
C LEU A 5 -16.78 -2.04 5.11
N LEU A 6 -17.14 -1.41 3.99
CA LEU A 6 -16.44 -1.60 2.71
C LEU A 6 -14.98 -1.16 2.79
N ALA A 7 -14.67 -0.04 3.45
CA ALA A 7 -13.29 0.41 3.65
C ALA A 7 -12.48 -0.59 4.50
N LEU A 8 -13.10 -1.18 5.53
CA LEU A 8 -12.47 -2.20 6.35
C LEU A 8 -12.20 -3.48 5.57
N LEU A 9 -13.16 -3.93 4.75
CA LEU A 9 -12.99 -5.08 3.86
C LEU A 9 -11.89 -4.84 2.82
N ALA A 10 -11.85 -3.63 2.23
CA ALA A 10 -10.78 -3.22 1.31
C ALA A 10 -9.41 -3.27 1.99
N SER A 11 -9.34 -2.83 3.23
CA SER A 11 -8.13 -2.85 4.07
C SER A 11 -7.64 -4.28 4.34
N ALA A 12 -8.54 -5.17 4.75
CA ALA A 12 -8.22 -6.57 5.03
C ALA A 12 -7.78 -7.32 3.76
N THR A 13 -8.52 -7.16 2.67
CA THR A 13 -8.20 -7.81 1.38
C THR A 13 -6.90 -7.29 0.78
N PHE A 14 -6.58 -6.00 0.94
CA PHE A 14 -5.28 -5.45 0.53
C PHE A 14 -4.12 -6.05 1.35
N ALA A 15 -4.30 -6.14 2.67
CA ALA A 15 -3.31 -6.77 3.54
C ALA A 15 -3.08 -8.24 3.17
N LEU A 16 -4.15 -8.99 2.96
CA LEU A 16 -4.08 -10.39 2.56
C LEU A 16 -3.41 -10.57 1.19
N SER A 17 -3.68 -9.66 0.24
CA SER A 17 -2.99 -9.65 -1.06
C SER A 17 -1.47 -9.53 -0.91
N ASN A 18 -0.98 -8.62 -0.07
CA ASN A 18 0.46 -8.46 0.15
C ASN A 18 1.08 -9.70 0.85
N VAL A 19 0.39 -10.27 1.81
CA VAL A 19 0.86 -11.46 2.54
C VAL A 19 0.89 -12.69 1.65
N THR A 20 -0.10 -12.90 0.81
CA THR A 20 -0.13 -13.98 -0.18
C THR A 20 0.90 -13.78 -1.28
N ALA A 21 1.09 -12.54 -1.76
CA ALA A 21 2.18 -12.20 -2.69
C ALA A 21 3.56 -12.54 -2.08
N ARG A 22 3.78 -12.23 -0.78
CA ARG A 22 5.00 -12.61 -0.06
C ARG A 22 5.23 -14.11 -0.10
N ARG A 23 4.19 -14.92 0.14
CA ARG A 23 4.31 -16.37 0.09
C ARG A 23 4.66 -16.87 -1.33
N GLY A 24 4.09 -16.23 -2.34
CA GLY A 24 4.37 -16.54 -3.74
C GLY A 24 5.81 -16.24 -4.16
N VAL A 25 6.37 -15.07 -3.77
CA VAL A 25 7.74 -14.68 -4.13
C VAL A 25 8.84 -15.46 -3.40
N LEU A 26 8.50 -16.33 -2.45
CA LEU A 26 9.44 -17.29 -1.87
C LEU A 26 9.78 -18.44 -2.85
N THR A 27 8.89 -18.73 -3.80
CA THR A 27 9.03 -19.86 -4.73
C THR A 27 8.90 -19.45 -6.20
N GLY A 28 8.49 -18.20 -6.46
CA GLY A 28 8.35 -17.62 -7.78
C GLY A 28 9.04 -16.26 -7.90
N SER A 29 9.08 -15.71 -9.13
CA SER A 29 9.69 -14.41 -9.38
C SER A 29 8.71 -13.24 -9.14
N VAL A 30 9.28 -12.06 -8.88
CA VAL A 30 8.52 -10.80 -8.76
C VAL A 30 7.79 -10.49 -10.07
N LEU A 31 8.40 -10.83 -11.20
CA LEU A 31 7.82 -10.58 -12.52
C LEU A 31 6.61 -11.47 -12.77
N GLN A 32 6.67 -12.75 -12.36
CA GLN A 32 5.52 -13.66 -12.37
C GLN A 32 4.35 -13.11 -11.53
N ALA A 33 4.65 -12.60 -10.31
CA ALA A 33 3.64 -11.98 -9.44
C ALA A 33 3.00 -10.76 -10.13
N LEU A 34 3.79 -9.90 -10.75
CA LEU A 34 3.32 -8.72 -11.46
C LEU A 34 2.37 -9.09 -12.60
N VAL A 35 2.82 -9.99 -13.48
CA VAL A 35 2.05 -10.42 -14.66
C VAL A 35 0.74 -11.07 -14.24
N VAL A 36 0.77 -12.05 -13.35
CA VAL A 36 -0.44 -12.75 -12.89
C VAL A 36 -1.44 -11.77 -12.28
N THR A 37 -1.01 -10.88 -11.40
CA THR A 37 -1.92 -9.96 -10.70
C THR A 37 -2.48 -8.86 -11.60
N ILE A 38 -1.77 -8.43 -12.65
CA ILE A 38 -2.27 -7.45 -13.62
C ILE A 38 -3.27 -8.13 -14.57
N TRP A 39 -2.89 -9.27 -15.15
CA TRP A 39 -3.75 -9.97 -16.11
C TRP A 39 -5.04 -10.48 -15.50
N LEU A 40 -5.04 -10.90 -14.23
CA LEU A 40 -6.27 -11.22 -13.49
C LEU A 40 -7.17 -9.99 -13.28
N GLY A 41 -6.58 -8.80 -13.18
CA GLY A 41 -7.34 -7.57 -12.97
C GLY A 41 -8.29 -7.25 -14.11
N VAL A 42 -7.87 -7.48 -15.36
CA VAL A 42 -8.71 -7.16 -16.53
C VAL A 42 -10.03 -7.95 -16.53
N PRO A 43 -10.05 -9.31 -16.50
CA PRO A 43 -11.30 -10.05 -16.49
C PRO A 43 -12.14 -9.82 -15.23
N VAL A 44 -11.51 -9.61 -14.06
CA VAL A 44 -12.24 -9.34 -12.82
C VAL A 44 -12.96 -8.00 -12.89
N PHE A 45 -12.30 -6.93 -13.32
CA PHE A 45 -12.95 -5.62 -13.46
C PHE A 45 -13.93 -5.58 -14.64
N LEU A 46 -13.66 -6.31 -15.73
CA LEU A 46 -14.60 -6.44 -16.83
C LEU A 46 -15.89 -7.13 -16.37
N ALA A 47 -15.77 -8.25 -15.66
CA ALA A 47 -16.94 -8.96 -15.09
C ALA A 47 -17.70 -8.06 -14.10
N ALA A 48 -16.99 -7.32 -13.24
CA ALA A 48 -17.63 -6.38 -12.32
C ALA A 48 -18.35 -5.24 -13.05
N ALA A 49 -17.75 -4.68 -14.11
CA ALA A 49 -18.37 -3.62 -14.92
C ALA A 49 -19.62 -4.14 -15.68
N LEU A 50 -19.59 -5.38 -16.15
CA LEU A 50 -20.76 -6.04 -16.77
C LEU A 50 -21.89 -6.23 -15.77
N VAL A 51 -21.59 -6.78 -14.59
CA VAL A 51 -22.59 -7.04 -13.53
C VAL A 51 -23.18 -5.73 -12.98
N ALA A 52 -22.36 -4.70 -12.82
CA ALA A 52 -22.78 -3.39 -12.35
C ALA A 52 -23.50 -2.55 -13.44
N GLY A 53 -23.51 -2.98 -14.69
CA GLY A 53 -24.05 -2.20 -15.80
C GLY A 53 -23.21 -0.96 -16.20
N GLU A 54 -21.97 -0.90 -15.72
CA GLU A 54 -21.07 0.26 -15.93
C GLU A 54 -20.24 0.15 -17.21
N LEU A 55 -20.36 -0.89 -18.01
CA LEU A 55 -19.55 -1.05 -19.23
C LEU A 55 -19.76 0.10 -20.21
N GLY A 56 -20.98 0.59 -20.35
CA GLY A 56 -21.30 1.77 -21.15
C GLY A 56 -20.68 3.07 -20.62
N ALA A 57 -20.32 3.14 -19.35
CA ALA A 57 -19.65 4.28 -18.76
C ALA A 57 -18.22 4.47 -19.30
N VAL A 58 -17.52 3.39 -19.65
CA VAL A 58 -16.19 3.44 -20.26
C VAL A 58 -16.15 4.32 -21.51
N ALA A 59 -17.17 4.20 -22.38
CA ALA A 59 -17.28 4.99 -23.61
C ALA A 59 -17.62 6.46 -23.36
N ARG A 60 -18.15 6.82 -22.20
CA ARG A 60 -18.53 8.18 -21.84
C ARG A 60 -17.45 8.95 -21.08
N ILE A 61 -16.37 8.26 -20.64
CA ILE A 61 -15.27 8.91 -19.93
C ILE A 61 -14.49 9.81 -20.91
N PRO A 62 -14.31 11.12 -20.61
CA PRO A 62 -13.57 12.03 -21.47
C PRO A 62 -12.11 11.63 -21.68
N LEU A 63 -11.55 11.94 -22.84
CA LEU A 63 -10.16 11.58 -23.17
C LEU A 63 -9.13 12.09 -22.14
N PRO A 64 -9.21 13.31 -21.59
CA PRO A 64 -8.31 13.74 -20.51
C PRO A 64 -8.41 12.86 -19.26
N SER A 65 -9.62 12.43 -18.89
CA SER A 65 -9.85 11.51 -17.77
C SER A 65 -9.23 10.15 -18.03
N ILE A 66 -9.36 9.62 -19.25
CA ILE A 66 -8.68 8.38 -19.67
C ILE A 66 -7.16 8.52 -19.51
N ALA A 67 -6.57 9.66 -19.90
CA ALA A 67 -5.13 9.90 -19.73
C ALA A 67 -4.69 9.86 -18.26
N TYR A 68 -5.44 10.49 -17.34
CA TYR A 68 -5.17 10.42 -15.91
C TYR A 68 -5.30 9.01 -15.36
N LEU A 69 -6.33 8.26 -15.76
CA LEU A 69 -6.55 6.87 -15.32
C LEU A 69 -5.49 5.93 -15.90
N ALA A 70 -5.05 6.16 -17.14
CA ALA A 70 -3.95 5.43 -17.77
C ALA A 70 -2.63 5.65 -17.02
N LEU A 71 -2.30 6.91 -16.71
CA LEU A 71 -1.11 7.25 -15.94
C LEU A 71 -1.18 6.68 -14.52
N ALA A 72 -2.36 6.71 -13.88
CA ALA A 72 -2.59 6.06 -12.60
C ALA A 72 -2.37 4.54 -12.68
N GLY A 73 -2.86 3.89 -13.74
CA GLY A 73 -2.67 2.46 -13.99
C GLY A 73 -1.19 2.11 -14.17
N MET A 74 -0.45 2.87 -14.97
CA MET A 74 0.98 2.70 -15.18
C MET A 74 1.76 2.85 -13.87
N LEU A 75 1.54 3.94 -13.13
CA LEU A 75 2.26 4.23 -11.89
C LEU A 75 1.88 3.27 -10.77
N HIS A 76 0.58 2.97 -10.59
CA HIS A 76 0.14 2.13 -9.47
C HIS A 76 0.29 0.65 -9.74
N PHE A 77 -0.22 0.17 -10.89
CA PHE A 77 -0.30 -1.27 -11.15
C PHE A 77 0.95 -1.84 -11.79
N VAL A 78 1.72 -1.07 -12.55
CA VAL A 78 2.97 -1.56 -13.14
C VAL A 78 4.14 -1.19 -12.23
N PHE A 79 4.52 0.07 -12.19
CA PHE A 79 5.72 0.52 -11.49
C PHE A 79 5.62 0.33 -9.97
N GLY A 80 4.59 0.87 -9.33
CA GLY A 80 4.40 0.80 -7.88
C GLY A 80 4.25 -0.64 -7.39
N ARG A 81 3.49 -1.47 -8.12
CA ARG A 81 3.30 -2.89 -7.76
C ARG A 81 4.57 -3.71 -7.96
N TYR A 82 5.32 -3.48 -9.03
CA TYR A 82 6.62 -4.12 -9.21
C TYR A 82 7.56 -3.78 -8.05
N CYS A 83 7.70 -2.50 -7.72
CA CYS A 83 8.51 -2.04 -6.60
C CYS A 83 8.02 -2.62 -5.27
N ASN A 84 6.71 -2.67 -5.05
CA ASN A 84 6.11 -3.29 -3.86
C ASN A 84 6.49 -4.77 -3.74
N PHE A 85 6.30 -5.56 -4.79
CA PHE A 85 6.64 -6.98 -4.76
C PHE A 85 8.14 -7.22 -4.62
N ARG A 86 8.97 -6.34 -5.20
CA ARG A 86 10.43 -6.38 -5.03
C ARG A 86 10.83 -6.09 -3.58
N ALA A 87 10.23 -5.08 -2.95
CA ALA A 87 10.42 -4.77 -1.55
C ALA A 87 9.99 -5.93 -0.63
N ILE A 88 8.78 -6.46 -0.86
CA ILE A 88 8.25 -7.61 -0.12
C ILE A 88 9.14 -8.85 -0.29
N SER A 89 9.67 -9.09 -1.48
CA SER A 89 10.61 -10.18 -1.73
C SER A 89 11.92 -10.01 -0.95
N ALA A 90 12.43 -8.77 -0.88
CA ALA A 90 13.73 -8.46 -0.28
C ALA A 90 13.71 -8.38 1.25
N ILE A 91 12.67 -7.77 1.86
CA ILE A 91 12.63 -7.51 3.31
C ILE A 91 11.38 -8.03 4.02
N GLY A 92 10.45 -8.67 3.31
CA GLY A 92 9.18 -9.12 3.86
C GLY A 92 8.13 -8.03 3.96
N VAL A 93 6.89 -8.45 4.28
CA VAL A 93 5.71 -7.56 4.31
C VAL A 93 5.76 -6.63 5.53
N ASN A 94 6.21 -7.15 6.68
CA ASN A 94 6.21 -6.41 7.94
C ASN A 94 7.21 -5.25 7.93
N LEU A 95 8.36 -5.42 7.27
CA LEU A 95 9.36 -4.37 7.16
C LEU A 95 9.09 -3.39 6.01
N ALA A 96 8.52 -3.87 4.90
CA ALA A 96 8.15 -3.02 3.77
C ALA A 96 6.97 -2.09 4.08
N GLY A 97 6.00 -2.57 4.89
CA GLY A 97 4.77 -1.88 5.20
C GLY A 97 4.94 -0.46 5.74
N PRO A 98 5.68 -0.25 6.84
CA PRO A 98 5.88 1.08 7.42
C PRO A 98 6.51 2.07 6.45
N VAL A 99 7.44 1.62 5.58
CA VAL A 99 8.01 2.48 4.53
C VAL A 99 6.97 2.83 3.48
N GLN A 100 6.09 1.92 3.11
CA GLN A 100 5.01 2.18 2.16
C GLN A 100 3.98 3.19 2.69
N GLU A 101 3.76 3.27 4.00
CA GLU A 101 2.90 4.29 4.60
C GLU A 101 3.43 5.73 4.38
N THR A 102 4.72 5.90 4.07
CA THR A 102 5.26 7.21 3.65
C THR A 102 4.65 7.72 2.34
N SER A 103 3.92 6.88 1.59
CA SER A 103 3.08 7.30 0.45
C SER A 103 2.08 8.40 0.81
N LEU A 104 1.64 8.46 2.07
CA LEU A 104 0.80 9.54 2.59
C LEU A 104 1.51 10.89 2.53
N LEU A 105 2.82 10.93 2.80
CA LEU A 105 3.61 12.16 2.75
C LEU A 105 3.68 12.70 1.32
N VAL A 106 3.81 11.81 0.34
CA VAL A 106 3.77 12.16 -1.09
C VAL A 106 2.39 12.73 -1.46
N SER A 107 1.32 12.05 -1.06
CA SER A 107 -0.05 12.53 -1.31
C SER A 107 -0.31 13.87 -0.64
N LEU A 108 0.16 14.06 0.59
CA LEU A 108 0.02 15.30 1.35
C LEU A 108 0.83 16.45 0.73
N ALA A 109 2.09 16.19 0.35
CA ALA A 109 2.93 17.19 -0.33
C ALA A 109 2.29 17.67 -1.62
N LEU A 110 1.74 16.76 -2.42
CA LEU A 110 1.03 17.10 -3.64
C LEU A 110 -0.28 17.86 -3.36
N ALA A 111 -1.01 17.51 -2.29
CA ALA A 111 -2.22 18.20 -1.89
C ALA A 111 -1.92 19.64 -1.45
N VAL A 112 -0.86 19.86 -0.67
CA VAL A 112 -0.41 21.20 -0.27
C VAL A 112 0.02 22.00 -1.50
N TRP A 113 0.85 21.41 -2.36
CA TRP A 113 1.44 22.13 -3.49
C TRP A 113 0.46 22.39 -4.62
N LEU A 114 -0.39 21.40 -4.98
CA LEU A 114 -1.32 21.51 -6.13
C LEU A 114 -2.69 22.04 -5.72
N LEU A 115 -3.16 21.76 -4.51
CA LEU A 115 -4.51 22.09 -4.06
C LEU A 115 -4.52 23.22 -3.02
N GLY A 116 -3.34 23.70 -2.58
CA GLY A 116 -3.24 24.74 -1.56
C GLY A 116 -3.76 24.30 -0.18
N GLU A 117 -3.75 22.97 0.12
CA GLU A 117 -4.20 22.46 1.41
C GLU A 117 -3.28 22.93 2.55
N MET A 118 -3.87 23.28 3.69
CA MET A 118 -3.11 23.73 4.86
C MET A 118 -2.65 22.54 5.72
N LEU A 119 -1.45 22.64 6.26
CA LEU A 119 -0.94 21.71 7.25
C LEU A 119 -1.39 22.14 8.64
N THR A 120 -2.00 21.25 9.39
CA THR A 120 -2.32 21.46 10.81
C THR A 120 -1.23 20.85 11.70
N GLY A 121 -1.18 21.27 12.98
CA GLY A 121 -0.24 20.70 13.95
C GLY A 121 -0.34 19.18 14.08
N LEU A 122 -1.57 18.62 13.99
CA LEU A 122 -1.80 17.19 13.98
C LEU A 122 -1.19 16.51 12.75
N LYS A 123 -1.30 17.12 11.56
CA LYS A 123 -0.66 16.61 10.34
C LYS A 123 0.86 16.62 10.44
N ILE A 124 1.45 17.66 11.05
CA ILE A 124 2.90 17.74 11.29
C ILE A 124 3.35 16.62 12.23
N LEU A 125 2.64 16.41 13.34
CA LEU A 125 2.90 15.27 14.23
C LEU A 125 2.81 13.94 13.48
N GLY A 126 1.80 13.77 12.63
CA GLY A 126 1.63 12.60 11.78
C GLY A 126 2.82 12.37 10.85
N ILE A 127 3.35 13.43 10.21
CA ILE A 127 4.57 13.36 9.37
C ILE A 127 5.74 12.79 10.19
N VAL A 128 5.98 13.35 11.35
CA VAL A 128 7.09 12.93 12.23
C VAL A 128 6.94 11.47 12.62
N LEU A 129 5.75 11.05 13.04
CA LEU A 129 5.50 9.65 13.46
C LEU A 129 5.63 8.65 12.30
N VAL A 130 5.15 8.99 11.09
CA VAL A 130 5.31 8.13 9.91
C VAL A 130 6.77 7.94 9.53
N LEU A 131 7.62 8.95 9.72
CA LEU A 131 9.06 8.85 9.48
C LEU A 131 9.79 8.13 10.63
N LEU A 132 9.37 8.33 11.87
CA LEU A 132 9.97 7.70 13.04
C LEU A 132 9.78 6.17 13.05
N GLY A 133 8.64 5.66 12.61
CA GLY A 133 8.37 4.23 12.63
C GLY A 133 9.40 3.39 11.90
N PRO A 134 9.66 3.61 10.60
CA PRO A 134 10.74 2.94 9.87
C PRO A 134 12.13 3.16 10.48
N ALA A 135 12.40 4.36 11.01
CA ALA A 135 13.68 4.67 11.67
C ALA A 135 13.89 3.84 12.95
N ILE A 136 12.85 3.66 13.77
CA ILE A 136 12.87 2.79 14.95
C ILE A 136 13.17 1.34 14.53
N ILE A 137 12.47 0.84 13.52
CA ILE A 137 12.67 -0.52 13.00
C ILE A 137 14.12 -0.71 12.54
N LEU A 138 14.66 0.23 11.75
CA LEU A 138 16.05 0.18 11.29
C LEU A 138 17.05 0.19 12.45
N ARG A 139 16.82 1.03 13.47
CA ARG A 139 17.69 1.12 14.63
C ARG A 139 17.72 -0.21 15.42
N VAL A 140 16.54 -0.78 15.68
CA VAL A 140 16.42 -2.06 16.40
C VAL A 140 17.16 -3.16 15.64
N LEU A 141 16.93 -3.29 14.34
CA LEU A 141 17.56 -4.32 13.52
C LEU A 141 19.08 -4.14 13.38
N ARG A 142 19.59 -2.89 13.37
CA ARG A 142 21.04 -2.61 13.38
C ARG A 142 21.68 -2.95 14.71
N GLN A 143 21.04 -2.61 15.84
CA GLN A 143 21.53 -2.92 17.17
C GLN A 143 21.64 -4.44 17.38
N GLU A 144 20.63 -5.18 16.94
CA GLU A 144 20.64 -6.65 17.04
C GLU A 144 21.74 -7.30 16.19
N ARG A 145 22.00 -6.76 14.99
CA ARG A 145 23.12 -7.24 14.17
C ARG A 145 24.46 -6.95 14.84
N ALA A 146 24.65 -5.74 15.34
CA ALA A 146 25.89 -5.39 16.05
C ALA A 146 26.11 -6.25 17.30
N ALA A 147 25.03 -6.60 18.02
CA ALA A 147 25.10 -7.51 19.16
C ALA A 147 25.42 -8.98 18.76
N ALA A 148 24.94 -9.42 17.59
CA ALA A 148 25.22 -10.75 17.06
C ALA A 148 26.66 -10.88 16.52
N ASP A 149 27.24 -9.79 16.05
CA ASP A 149 28.61 -9.72 15.52
C ASP A 149 29.66 -9.52 16.65
N ASP A 150 29.26 -9.26 17.93
CA ASP A 150 30.15 -9.12 19.06
C ASP A 150 30.64 -10.52 19.54
N PRO A 151 31.96 -10.82 19.47
CA PRO A 151 32.50 -12.12 19.91
C PRO A 151 32.29 -12.42 21.40
N LYS A 152 31.88 -11.41 22.19
CA LYS A 152 31.61 -11.55 23.63
C LYS A 152 30.14 -11.85 23.94
N SER A 153 29.22 -11.67 22.98
CA SER A 153 27.84 -12.09 23.13
C SER A 153 27.74 -13.60 22.87
N GLY A 154 27.71 -14.38 23.93
CA GLY A 154 27.67 -15.85 23.83
C GLY A 154 26.56 -16.37 22.90
N GLN A 155 26.72 -17.59 22.41
CA GLN A 155 25.93 -18.33 21.40
C GLN A 155 24.41 -18.17 21.40
N ALA A 156 23.79 -17.63 22.45
CA ALA A 156 22.34 -17.46 22.54
C ALA A 156 21.75 -16.41 21.57
N ALA A 157 22.52 -15.35 21.22
CA ALA A 157 22.06 -14.32 20.29
C ALA A 157 22.16 -14.77 18.82
N SER A 158 23.14 -15.61 18.50
CA SER A 158 23.32 -16.17 17.15
C SER A 158 22.28 -17.24 16.81
N ASP A 159 21.81 -17.99 17.83
CA ASP A 159 20.82 -19.05 17.64
C ASP A 159 19.42 -18.52 17.28
N ASP A 160 19.05 -17.34 17.74
CA ASP A 160 17.73 -16.76 17.45
C ASP A 160 17.67 -16.12 16.06
N LEU A 161 18.79 -15.57 15.55
CA LEU A 161 18.94 -15.09 14.17
C LEU A 161 19.03 -16.26 13.16
N SER A 162 19.62 -17.40 13.57
CA SER A 162 19.72 -18.59 12.72
C SER A 162 18.39 -19.33 12.57
N LYS A 163 17.44 -19.13 13.48
CA LYS A 163 16.09 -19.73 13.42
C LYS A 163 15.19 -19.14 12.36
N THR A 164 15.42 -17.89 11.92
CA THR A 164 14.72 -17.32 10.80
C THR A 164 15.40 -17.73 9.48
N LYS A 165 14.77 -18.60 8.72
CA LYS A 165 15.19 -19.01 7.36
C LYS A 165 15.31 -17.85 6.37
N PHE A 166 15.00 -16.63 6.76
CA PHE A 166 14.93 -15.45 5.92
C PHE A 166 15.99 -14.42 6.30
N GLN A 167 16.86 -14.10 5.33
CA GLN A 167 17.87 -13.03 5.45
C GLN A 167 17.41 -11.80 4.64
N PRO A 168 16.99 -10.71 5.30
CA PRO A 168 16.53 -9.50 4.62
C PRO A 168 17.65 -8.79 3.85
N ARG A 169 17.38 -8.42 2.60
CA ARG A 169 18.24 -7.55 1.77
C ARG A 169 17.80 -6.10 1.95
N PHE A 170 18.26 -5.45 3.02
CA PHE A 170 17.72 -4.17 3.47
C PHE A 170 17.84 -3.05 2.45
N ALA A 171 19.01 -2.82 1.83
CA ALA A 171 19.22 -1.73 0.87
C ALA A 171 18.23 -1.84 -0.29
N GLU A 172 18.15 -3.02 -0.91
CA GLU A 172 17.21 -3.29 -1.99
C GLU A 172 15.75 -3.09 -1.53
N GLY A 173 15.39 -3.70 -0.41
CA GLY A 173 14.03 -3.64 0.10
C GLY A 173 13.54 -2.23 0.40
N TYR A 174 14.36 -1.41 1.06
CA TYR A 174 13.99 -0.03 1.40
C TYR A 174 13.94 0.89 0.19
N ILE A 175 14.85 0.74 -0.79
CA ILE A 175 14.81 1.51 -2.04
C ILE A 175 13.50 1.21 -2.79
N PHE A 176 13.19 -0.07 -3.00
CA PHE A 176 11.97 -0.44 -3.71
C PHE A 176 10.68 -0.11 -2.92
N ALA A 177 10.70 -0.17 -1.59
CA ALA A 177 9.57 0.27 -0.77
C ALA A 177 9.34 1.79 -0.91
N ALA A 178 10.40 2.61 -0.91
CA ALA A 178 10.31 4.05 -1.12
C ALA A 178 9.80 4.40 -2.52
N LEU A 179 10.30 3.74 -3.57
CA LEU A 179 9.82 3.91 -4.94
C LEU A 179 8.35 3.52 -5.08
N SER A 180 7.94 2.43 -4.42
CA SER A 180 6.53 2.03 -4.34
C SER A 180 5.69 3.09 -3.63
N ALA A 181 6.19 3.65 -2.52
CA ALA A 181 5.51 4.71 -1.78
C ALA A 181 5.29 5.98 -2.63
N LEU A 182 6.28 6.39 -3.44
CA LEU A 182 6.13 7.49 -4.39
C LEU A 182 5.01 7.23 -5.39
N ALA A 183 5.02 6.06 -6.04
CA ALA A 183 4.00 5.70 -7.02
C ALA A 183 2.59 5.61 -6.41
N TYR A 184 2.48 4.99 -5.24
CA TYR A 184 1.20 4.84 -4.53
C TYR A 184 0.68 6.17 -3.97
N GLY A 185 1.57 7.10 -3.61
CA GLY A 185 1.19 8.43 -3.15
C GLY A 185 0.66 9.34 -4.27
N MET A 186 1.20 9.20 -5.49
CA MET A 186 0.72 9.96 -6.66
C MET A 186 -0.59 9.42 -7.23
N SER A 187 -0.79 8.11 -7.20
CA SER A 187 -1.91 7.43 -7.85
C SER A 187 -3.30 7.93 -7.41
N PRO A 188 -3.62 8.14 -6.12
CA PRO A 188 -4.95 8.61 -5.72
C PRO A 188 -5.32 9.97 -6.31
N ILE A 189 -4.34 10.87 -6.49
CA ILE A 189 -4.54 12.20 -7.08
C ILE A 189 -4.90 12.06 -8.56
N LEU A 190 -4.19 11.21 -9.27
CA LEU A 190 -4.47 10.94 -10.69
C LEU A 190 -5.84 10.29 -10.89
N VAL A 191 -6.20 9.30 -10.05
CA VAL A 191 -7.53 8.67 -10.08
C VAL A 191 -8.61 9.71 -9.79
N ARG A 192 -8.43 10.58 -8.78
CA ARG A 192 -9.37 11.65 -8.45
C ARG A 192 -9.51 12.65 -9.60
N ALA A 193 -8.40 13.04 -10.24
CA ALA A 193 -8.43 13.91 -11.41
C ALA A 193 -9.16 13.25 -12.60
N GLY A 194 -8.92 11.96 -12.82
CA GLY A 194 -9.55 11.19 -13.89
C GLY A 194 -11.04 10.92 -13.68
N LEU A 195 -11.50 10.84 -12.43
CA LEU A 195 -12.93 10.62 -12.10
C LEU A 195 -13.68 11.92 -11.78
N ARG A 196 -13.02 13.08 -11.83
CA ARG A 196 -13.66 14.37 -11.54
C ARG A 196 -14.68 14.73 -12.63
N GLY A 197 -15.91 15.00 -12.19
CA GLY A 197 -17.00 15.36 -13.12
C GLY A 197 -17.62 14.16 -13.87
N THR A 198 -17.29 12.93 -13.47
CA THR A 198 -17.97 11.73 -13.93
C THR A 198 -19.04 11.27 -12.93
N ASP A 199 -19.98 10.45 -13.39
CA ASP A 199 -21.03 9.90 -12.53
C ASP A 199 -20.46 9.05 -11.38
N PRO A 200 -21.12 9.01 -10.22
CA PRO A 200 -20.65 8.22 -9.06
C PRO A 200 -20.41 6.73 -9.35
N GLY A 201 -21.09 6.14 -10.34
CA GLY A 201 -20.96 4.75 -10.76
C GLY A 201 -19.74 4.43 -11.64
N THR A 202 -18.93 5.44 -12.05
CA THR A 202 -17.82 5.21 -12.99
C THR A 202 -16.53 4.65 -12.36
N GLY A 203 -16.52 4.42 -11.05
CA GLY A 203 -15.33 3.94 -10.35
C GLY A 203 -14.82 2.60 -10.89
N ILE A 204 -15.70 1.63 -11.14
CA ILE A 204 -15.33 0.30 -11.67
C ILE A 204 -14.83 0.45 -13.10
N ALA A 205 -15.48 1.27 -13.94
CA ALA A 205 -15.06 1.59 -15.30
C ALA A 205 -13.66 2.23 -15.32
N GLY A 206 -13.39 3.19 -14.41
CA GLY A 206 -12.07 3.80 -14.25
C GLY A 206 -10.99 2.78 -13.83
N GLY A 207 -11.32 1.85 -12.94
CA GLY A 207 -10.46 0.74 -12.57
C GLY A 207 -10.16 -0.19 -13.75
N LEU A 208 -11.17 -0.51 -14.57
CA LEU A 208 -11.01 -1.31 -15.79
C LEU A 208 -10.03 -0.65 -16.76
N ILE A 209 -10.17 0.66 -17.03
CA ILE A 209 -9.25 1.42 -17.89
C ILE A 209 -7.83 1.32 -17.35
N SER A 210 -7.64 1.56 -16.04
CA SER A 210 -6.32 1.51 -15.41
C SER A 210 -5.67 0.12 -15.49
N TYR A 211 -6.44 -0.96 -15.30
CA TYR A 211 -5.93 -2.33 -15.44
C TYR A 211 -5.68 -2.72 -16.88
N ALA A 212 -6.54 -2.30 -17.84
CA ALA A 212 -6.34 -2.54 -19.25
C ALA A 212 -5.04 -1.90 -19.77
N VAL A 213 -4.80 -0.63 -19.41
CA VAL A 213 -3.54 0.06 -19.74
C VAL A 213 -2.33 -0.63 -19.10
N ALA A 214 -2.44 -1.03 -17.82
CA ALA A 214 -1.35 -1.77 -17.17
C ALA A 214 -1.06 -3.10 -17.89
N ALA A 215 -2.09 -3.83 -18.32
CA ALA A 215 -1.94 -5.07 -19.08
C ALA A 215 -1.29 -4.83 -20.44
N LEU A 216 -1.69 -3.76 -21.15
CA LEU A 216 -1.10 -3.35 -22.42
C LEU A 216 0.40 -2.99 -22.29
N ILE A 217 0.80 -2.32 -21.19
CA ILE A 217 2.20 -1.97 -20.91
C ILE A 217 3.04 -3.23 -20.62
N VAL A 218 2.46 -4.21 -19.93
CA VAL A 218 3.16 -5.45 -19.56
C VAL A 218 3.17 -6.47 -20.71
N ALA A 219 2.19 -6.42 -21.62
CA ALA A 219 2.11 -7.35 -22.76
C ALA A 219 3.40 -7.43 -23.61
N PRO A 220 4.06 -6.32 -24.00
CA PRO A 220 5.32 -6.36 -24.76
C PRO A 220 6.45 -7.10 -24.04
N MET A 221 6.44 -7.14 -22.70
CA MET A 221 7.46 -7.86 -21.93
C MET A 221 7.42 -9.39 -22.22
N LEU A 222 6.26 -9.91 -22.67
CA LEU A 222 6.10 -11.31 -23.05
C LEU A 222 6.80 -11.66 -24.36
N PHE A 223 7.12 -10.68 -25.20
CA PHE A 223 7.89 -10.90 -26.43
C PHE A 223 9.40 -11.04 -26.16
N HIS A 224 9.89 -10.55 -25.02
CA HIS A 224 11.28 -10.73 -24.63
C HIS A 224 11.52 -12.18 -24.17
N SER A 225 12.43 -12.88 -24.80
CA SER A 225 12.65 -14.33 -24.63
C SER A 225 12.96 -14.76 -23.18
N ALA A 226 13.75 -13.95 -22.44
CA ALA A 226 14.09 -14.22 -21.05
C ALA A 226 12.87 -14.07 -20.13
N THR A 227 12.11 -12.98 -20.28
CA THR A 227 10.88 -12.72 -19.53
C THR A 227 9.82 -13.78 -19.78
N ARG A 228 9.62 -14.13 -21.04
CA ARG A 228 8.69 -15.19 -21.44
C ARG A 228 9.06 -16.52 -20.81
N ARG A 229 10.33 -16.90 -20.81
CA ARG A 229 10.81 -18.14 -20.16
C ARG A 229 10.55 -18.12 -18.66
N ASP A 230 10.83 -17.01 -17.99
CA ASP A 230 10.55 -16.86 -16.55
C ASP A 230 9.06 -17.04 -16.26
N ILE A 231 8.18 -16.38 -17.03
CA ILE A 231 6.72 -16.47 -16.82
C ILE A 231 6.21 -17.89 -17.12
N LEU A 232 6.68 -18.53 -18.17
CA LEU A 232 6.29 -19.90 -18.51
C LEU A 232 6.83 -20.94 -17.52
N ALA A 233 7.91 -20.62 -16.80
CA ALA A 233 8.46 -21.43 -15.71
C ALA A 233 7.65 -21.32 -14.40
N LEU A 234 6.52 -20.62 -14.38
CA LEU A 234 5.66 -20.48 -13.22
C LEU A 234 5.15 -21.86 -12.75
N ARG A 235 5.56 -22.24 -11.53
CA ARG A 235 5.16 -23.51 -10.92
C ARG A 235 3.93 -23.33 -10.05
N PHE A 236 3.15 -24.40 -9.90
CA PHE A 236 1.92 -24.41 -9.11
C PHE A 236 2.07 -23.84 -7.69
N PRO A 237 3.16 -24.12 -6.91
CA PRO A 237 3.33 -23.54 -5.57
C PRO A 237 3.34 -22.01 -5.56
N ALA A 238 3.92 -21.36 -6.57
CA ALA A 238 3.91 -19.90 -6.71
C ALA A 238 2.59 -19.41 -7.34
N ALA A 239 2.12 -20.09 -8.38
CA ALA A 239 0.92 -19.73 -9.13
C ALA A 239 -0.31 -19.57 -8.23
N LYS A 240 -0.58 -20.53 -7.32
CA LYS A 240 -1.71 -20.46 -6.39
C LYS A 240 -1.67 -19.21 -5.50
N TRP A 241 -0.48 -18.82 -5.02
CA TRP A 241 -0.32 -17.65 -4.16
C TRP A 241 -0.41 -16.34 -4.93
N PHE A 242 0.12 -16.27 -6.15
CA PHE A 242 -0.01 -15.09 -7.00
C PHE A 242 -1.43 -14.91 -7.51
N THR A 243 -2.15 -15.99 -7.80
CA THR A 243 -3.58 -15.94 -8.14
C THR A 243 -4.40 -15.45 -6.95
N ALA A 244 -4.16 -15.98 -5.74
CA ALA A 244 -4.80 -15.51 -4.54
C ALA A 244 -4.50 -14.02 -4.28
N ALA A 245 -3.25 -13.58 -4.43
CA ALA A 245 -2.86 -12.19 -4.32
C ALA A 245 -3.57 -11.31 -5.36
N GLY A 246 -3.67 -11.77 -6.60
CA GLY A 246 -4.37 -11.08 -7.68
C GLY A 246 -5.86 -10.91 -7.42
N ILE A 247 -6.55 -11.96 -7.01
CA ILE A 247 -7.97 -11.90 -6.65
C ILE A 247 -8.18 -10.95 -5.47
N MET A 248 -7.36 -11.06 -4.41
CA MET A 248 -7.50 -10.23 -3.21
C MET A 248 -7.22 -8.74 -3.51
N VAL A 249 -6.23 -8.41 -4.34
CA VAL A 249 -5.97 -7.01 -4.69
C VAL A 249 -7.06 -6.46 -5.61
N CYS A 250 -7.60 -7.24 -6.54
CA CYS A 250 -8.72 -6.80 -7.38
C CYS A 250 -9.96 -6.53 -6.54
N LEU A 251 -10.30 -7.44 -5.62
CA LEU A 251 -11.40 -7.26 -4.68
C LEU A 251 -11.18 -6.02 -3.79
N SER A 252 -9.97 -5.85 -3.26
CA SER A 252 -9.63 -4.67 -2.46
C SER A 252 -9.86 -3.37 -3.24
N GLN A 253 -9.37 -3.28 -4.47
CA GLN A 253 -9.54 -2.08 -5.28
C GLN A 253 -11.02 -1.83 -5.63
N MET A 254 -11.75 -2.87 -6.01
CA MET A 254 -13.17 -2.76 -6.33
C MET A 254 -13.98 -2.26 -5.12
N VAL A 255 -13.83 -2.90 -3.97
CA VAL A 255 -14.52 -2.51 -2.73
C VAL A 255 -14.09 -1.11 -2.26
N ARG A 256 -12.82 -0.73 -2.48
CA ARG A 256 -12.34 0.63 -2.21
C ARG A 256 -13.06 1.68 -3.06
N TYR A 257 -13.19 1.44 -4.36
CA TYR A 257 -13.93 2.37 -5.23
C TYR A 257 -15.40 2.48 -4.83
N MET A 258 -16.03 1.35 -4.49
CA MET A 258 -17.40 1.35 -3.94
C MET A 258 -17.50 2.11 -2.62
N ALA A 259 -16.54 1.94 -1.71
CA ALA A 259 -16.52 2.71 -0.46
C ALA A 259 -16.43 4.21 -0.71
N LEU A 260 -15.58 4.63 -1.65
CA LEU A 260 -15.38 6.04 -2.00
C LEU A 260 -16.57 6.65 -2.75
N SER A 261 -17.43 5.86 -3.40
CA SER A 261 -18.64 6.35 -4.04
C SER A 261 -19.77 6.68 -3.06
N ILE A 262 -19.79 6.03 -1.88
CA ILE A 262 -20.87 6.17 -0.89
C ILE A 262 -20.44 6.80 0.44
N ALA A 263 -19.15 7.00 0.65
CA ALA A 263 -18.62 7.60 1.87
C ALA A 263 -17.51 8.60 1.57
N PRO A 264 -17.38 9.67 2.36
CA PRO A 264 -16.33 10.66 2.17
C PRO A 264 -14.94 10.05 2.39
N VAL A 265 -13.96 10.57 1.64
CA VAL A 265 -12.54 10.16 1.72
C VAL A 265 -12.02 10.23 3.16
N THR A 266 -12.51 11.19 3.93
CA THR A 266 -12.17 11.42 5.34
C THR A 266 -12.56 10.27 6.29
N ILE A 267 -13.49 9.41 5.90
CA ILE A 267 -13.87 8.21 6.63
C ILE A 267 -13.14 6.99 6.04
N VAL A 268 -13.11 6.88 4.72
CA VAL A 268 -12.55 5.70 4.05
C VAL A 268 -11.03 5.60 4.26
N THR A 269 -10.30 6.72 4.15
CA THR A 269 -8.83 6.70 4.20
C THR A 269 -8.27 6.27 5.55
N PRO A 270 -8.74 6.79 6.70
CA PRO A 270 -8.27 6.32 8.01
C PRO A 270 -8.51 4.83 8.24
N ILE A 271 -9.69 4.33 7.83
CA ILE A 271 -10.02 2.92 7.97
C ILE A 271 -9.10 2.04 7.13
N GLN A 272 -8.71 2.51 5.94
CA GLN A 272 -7.75 1.77 5.10
C GLN A 272 -6.36 1.65 5.73
N ARG A 273 -5.95 2.55 6.63
CA ARG A 273 -4.69 2.44 7.37
C ARG A 273 -4.66 1.25 8.33
N LEU A 274 -5.82 0.74 8.73
CA LEU A 274 -5.91 -0.48 9.52
C LEU A 274 -5.37 -1.72 8.78
N SER A 275 -5.06 -1.61 7.49
CA SER A 275 -4.34 -2.65 6.72
C SER A 275 -3.04 -3.09 7.38
N VAL A 276 -2.38 -2.24 8.16
CA VAL A 276 -1.18 -2.59 8.94
C VAL A 276 -1.48 -3.69 9.96
N ILE A 277 -2.62 -3.59 10.67
CA ILE A 277 -3.06 -4.57 11.67
C ILE A 277 -3.41 -5.90 10.98
N PHE A 278 -4.20 -5.84 9.92
CA PHE A 278 -4.56 -7.04 9.14
C PHE A 278 -3.32 -7.71 8.52
N ARG A 279 -2.35 -6.92 8.05
CA ARG A 279 -1.09 -7.41 7.50
C ARG A 279 -0.31 -8.19 8.55
N LEU A 280 -0.20 -7.66 9.77
CA LEU A 280 0.47 -8.32 10.88
C LEU A 280 -0.22 -9.65 11.21
N PHE A 281 -1.55 -9.65 11.33
CA PHE A 281 -2.35 -10.84 11.63
C PHE A 281 -2.19 -11.93 10.54
N PHE A 282 -2.40 -11.59 9.28
CA PHE A 282 -2.28 -12.55 8.17
C PHE A 282 -0.83 -13.01 7.96
N SER A 283 0.13 -12.12 8.20
CA SER A 283 1.56 -12.46 8.11
C SER A 283 1.95 -13.47 9.18
N TRP A 284 1.46 -13.32 10.40
CA TRP A 284 1.64 -14.29 11.46
C TRP A 284 0.99 -15.65 11.11
N MET A 285 -0.19 -15.63 10.52
CA MET A 285 -0.93 -16.85 10.16
C MET A 285 -0.27 -17.60 8.98
N ILE A 286 0.21 -16.90 7.95
CA ILE A 286 0.65 -17.50 6.67
C ILE A 286 2.17 -17.57 6.54
N ASN A 287 2.90 -16.58 7.03
CA ASN A 287 4.33 -16.37 6.77
C ASN A 287 5.18 -16.31 8.04
N ARG A 288 4.76 -16.86 9.15
CA ARG A 288 5.41 -16.74 10.46
C ARG A 288 6.93 -16.98 10.41
N ASP A 289 7.37 -18.01 9.69
CA ASP A 289 8.79 -18.40 9.60
C ASP A 289 9.60 -17.57 8.60
N HIS A 290 8.94 -16.66 7.86
CA HIS A 290 9.52 -15.86 6.78
C HIS A 290 9.37 -14.36 7.00
N GLU A 291 8.95 -13.94 8.19
CA GLU A 291 8.71 -12.55 8.57
C GLU A 291 9.32 -12.24 9.94
N VAL A 292 9.60 -10.98 10.18
CA VAL A 292 10.17 -10.51 11.44
C VAL A 292 9.04 -10.04 12.36
N PHE A 293 8.90 -10.68 13.53
CA PHE A 293 7.88 -10.38 14.56
C PHE A 293 8.51 -9.92 15.88
N ARG A 294 9.55 -9.10 15.82
CA ARG A 294 10.22 -8.60 17.01
C ARG A 294 9.47 -7.43 17.63
N LEU A 295 9.50 -7.31 18.95
CA LEU A 295 8.76 -6.29 19.69
C LEU A 295 9.10 -4.86 19.20
N GLY A 296 10.37 -4.59 18.91
CA GLY A 296 10.80 -3.29 18.37
C GLY A 296 10.28 -3.03 16.96
N VAL A 297 10.14 -4.06 16.10
CA VAL A 297 9.51 -3.96 14.78
C VAL A 297 8.01 -3.67 14.93
N LEU A 298 7.33 -4.38 15.83
CA LEU A 298 5.92 -4.15 16.13
C LEU A 298 5.70 -2.73 16.65
N GLY A 299 6.54 -2.26 17.56
CA GLY A 299 6.52 -0.90 18.08
C GLY A 299 6.65 0.16 16.97
N GLY A 300 7.61 -0.02 16.05
CA GLY A 300 7.78 0.86 14.88
C GLY A 300 6.58 0.84 13.93
N MET A 301 5.96 -0.32 13.72
CA MET A 301 4.71 -0.44 12.94
C MET A 301 3.54 0.32 13.60
N PHE A 302 3.39 0.23 14.92
CA PHE A 302 2.37 0.97 15.66
C PHE A 302 2.59 2.47 15.62
N VAL A 303 3.83 2.94 15.77
CA VAL A 303 4.18 4.36 15.63
C VAL A 303 3.83 4.87 14.23
N THR A 304 4.16 4.11 13.18
CA THR A 304 3.78 4.44 11.80
C THR A 304 2.26 4.51 11.63
N LEU A 305 1.53 3.55 12.21
CA LEU A 305 0.06 3.52 12.13
C LEU A 305 -0.57 4.74 12.81
N ILE A 306 -0.12 5.10 14.01
CA ILE A 306 -0.59 6.30 14.72
C ILE A 306 -0.30 7.55 13.87
N GLY A 307 0.88 7.65 13.28
CA GLY A 307 1.24 8.74 12.36
C GLY A 307 0.34 8.79 11.12
N ALA A 308 0.07 7.65 10.51
CA ALA A 308 -0.82 7.54 9.36
C ALA A 308 -2.27 7.95 9.70
N LEU A 309 -2.76 7.58 10.87
CA LEU A 309 -4.07 8.02 11.37
C LEU A 309 -4.10 9.52 11.63
N ALA A 310 -3.06 10.08 12.25
CA ALA A 310 -2.94 11.52 12.51
C ALA A 310 -2.91 12.35 11.20
N LEU A 311 -2.31 11.82 10.12
CA LEU A 311 -2.33 12.46 8.79
C LEU A 311 -3.69 12.43 8.11
N THR A 312 -4.50 11.42 8.39
CA THR A 312 -5.74 11.14 7.65
C THR A 312 -6.99 11.59 8.38
N LEU A 313 -6.94 11.70 9.73
CA LEU A 313 -8.07 12.15 10.54
C LEU A 313 -8.17 13.69 10.54
N HIS A 314 -9.40 14.19 10.56
CA HIS A 314 -9.64 15.62 10.76
C HIS A 314 -9.25 16.03 12.18
N THR A 315 -8.50 17.14 12.28
CA THR A 315 -8.04 17.67 13.55
C THR A 315 -9.24 17.93 14.50
N GLU A 316 -10.33 18.52 14.01
CA GLU A 316 -11.53 18.80 14.78
C GLU A 316 -12.20 17.52 15.34
N PHE A 317 -12.21 16.44 14.53
CA PHE A 317 -12.73 15.15 14.97
C PHE A 317 -11.88 14.56 16.10
N VAL A 318 -10.56 14.60 15.99
CA VAL A 318 -9.65 14.08 17.02
C VAL A 318 -9.79 14.88 18.32
N LEU A 319 -9.88 16.21 18.22
CA LEU A 319 -10.05 17.10 19.38
C LEU A 319 -11.41 16.91 20.06
N SER A 320 -12.45 16.47 19.35
CA SER A 320 -13.76 16.17 19.92
C SER A 320 -13.81 14.85 20.72
N LEU A 321 -12.87 13.94 20.49
CA LEU A 321 -12.84 12.60 21.12
C LEU A 321 -12.16 12.61 22.51
N VAL A 322 -11.26 13.56 22.74
CA VAL A 322 -10.44 13.60 23.97
C VAL A 322 -10.50 15.00 24.56
N PRO A 323 -10.86 15.15 25.83
CA PRO A 323 -10.75 16.45 26.52
C PRO A 323 -9.28 16.79 26.73
N LEU A 324 -8.72 17.60 25.81
CA LEU A 324 -7.32 18.01 25.82
C LEU A 324 -7.16 19.38 26.48
N PRO A 325 -6.00 19.68 27.10
CA PRO A 325 -5.68 21.01 27.59
C PRO A 325 -5.72 22.06 26.47
N ALA A 326 -6.13 23.28 26.78
CA ALA A 326 -6.27 24.38 25.80
C ALA A 326 -5.02 24.60 24.93
N LEU A 327 -3.84 24.50 25.51
CA LEU A 327 -2.54 24.60 24.83
C LEU A 327 -2.38 23.54 23.71
N VAL A 328 -2.86 22.32 23.95
CA VAL A 328 -2.78 21.23 22.97
C VAL A 328 -3.79 21.45 21.84
N ILE A 329 -4.97 21.96 22.17
CA ILE A 329 -6.01 22.31 21.19
C ILE A 329 -5.50 23.42 20.27
N GLU A 330 -4.89 24.46 20.83
CA GLU A 330 -4.30 25.57 20.09
C GLU A 330 -3.15 25.11 19.17
N ALA A 331 -2.22 24.31 19.69
CA ALA A 331 -1.11 23.73 18.91
C ALA A 331 -1.59 22.81 17.80
N ALA A 332 -2.62 21.99 18.05
CA ALA A 332 -3.21 21.09 17.04
C ALA A 332 -3.98 21.84 15.96
N GLY A 333 -4.61 22.97 16.34
CA GLY A 333 -5.36 23.85 15.43
C GLY A 333 -4.48 24.78 14.60
N TRP A 334 -3.17 24.89 14.88
CA TRP A 334 -2.24 25.72 14.13
C TRP A 334 -2.19 25.28 12.66
N ARG A 335 -2.16 26.25 11.73
CA ARG A 335 -2.21 26.02 10.26
C ARG A 335 -1.06 26.70 9.55
N TRP A 336 -0.43 26.03 8.60
CA TRP A 336 0.63 26.55 7.74
C TRP A 336 0.29 26.30 6.25
N PRO A 337 0.57 27.23 5.30
CA PRO A 337 1.03 28.59 5.51
C PRO A 337 -0.12 29.51 5.85
N GLY A 338 0.08 30.43 6.80
CA GLY A 338 -0.90 31.47 7.06
C GLY A 338 -1.32 31.69 8.50
N GLY A 339 -0.67 31.03 9.45
CA GLY A 339 -0.81 31.29 10.88
C GLY A 339 -2.02 32.13 11.33
N ARG A 340 -3.21 31.59 11.39
CA ARG A 340 -4.30 32.00 12.30
C ARG A 340 -5.25 30.83 12.45
#